data_28a4e0f28d9a6235e14ac6231c0b21eb
#
_entry.id   28a4e0f28d9a6235e14ac6231c0b21eb
#
_cell.length_a   1.000
_cell.length_b   1.000
_cell.length_c   1.000
_cell.angle_alpha   90.00
_cell.angle_beta   90.00
_cell.angle_gamma   90.00
#
_symmetry.space_group_name_H-M   'P 1'
#
loop_
_entity.id
_entity.type
_entity.pdbx_description
1 polymer ?
#
loop_
_entity_poly.entity_id
_entity_poly.type
_entity_poly.pdbx_seq_one_letter_code
_entity_poly.pdbx_strand_id
1 'polypeptide(L)'
;MLILIMTSIETIKNDIISEFSLFEDWMEKYEYIIELGKSIPLIDPKFKVDDNLIKGCQSKVWIHAELKNNNVFFYADSDAIITKGIIAILIRVFSNQEPKNILESDTKFIDRIGLKEHLSPTRANGLVSMIKQIKIYALAFKNKIN
;
A
#
# COMPACT_ATOMS: atom_id res chain seq x y z
N MET A 1 9.41 -18.31 25.71
CA MET A 1 8.98 -18.82 24.41
C MET A 1 9.22 -17.76 23.35
N LEU A 2 9.90 -18.14 22.33
CA LEU A 2 10.09 -17.23 21.22
C LEU A 2 8.84 -17.23 20.36
N ILE A 3 8.16 -16.12 20.34
CA ILE A 3 7.05 -15.94 19.43
C ILE A 3 7.60 -15.29 18.19
N LEU A 4 7.62 -16.03 17.12
CA LEU A 4 7.89 -15.44 15.85
C LEU A 4 6.66 -14.65 15.44
N ILE A 5 6.73 -13.37 15.68
CA ILE A 5 5.60 -12.52 15.39
C ILE A 5 5.69 -12.07 13.95
N MET A 6 4.86 -12.66 13.12
CA MET A 6 4.50 -11.99 11.89
C MET A 6 3.65 -10.79 12.29
N THR A 7 4.14 -9.60 11.98
CA THR A 7 3.40 -8.38 12.30
C THR A 7 2.09 -8.41 11.54
N SER A 8 0.98 -8.46 12.28
CA SER A 8 -0.34 -8.54 11.67
C SER A 8 -0.70 -7.24 10.96
N ILE A 9 -1.62 -7.34 10.00
CA ILE A 9 -2.16 -6.18 9.30
C ILE A 9 -2.73 -5.16 10.29
N GLU A 10 -3.46 -5.62 11.30
CA GLU A 10 -4.07 -4.71 12.28
C GLU A 10 -3.03 -3.98 13.11
N THR A 11 -1.97 -4.64 13.51
CA THR A 11 -0.86 -4.01 14.23
C THR A 11 -0.20 -2.92 13.38
N ILE A 12 0.06 -3.21 12.11
CA ILE A 12 0.68 -2.25 11.19
C ILE A 12 -0.24 -1.04 10.99
N LYS A 13 -1.54 -1.26 10.79
CA LYS A 13 -2.51 -0.18 10.66
C LYS A 13 -2.50 0.73 11.88
N ASN A 14 -2.49 0.15 13.07
CA ASN A 14 -2.48 0.90 14.32
C ASN A 14 -1.19 1.71 14.47
N ASP A 15 -0.05 1.16 14.06
CA ASP A 15 1.22 1.87 14.05
C ASP A 15 1.16 3.09 13.14
N ILE A 16 0.60 2.94 11.96
CA ILE A 16 0.45 4.04 11.00
C ILE A 16 -0.47 5.13 11.55
N ILE A 17 -1.60 4.75 12.13
CA ILE A 17 -2.52 5.70 12.77
C ILE A 17 -1.79 6.48 13.87
N SER A 18 -1.03 5.80 14.70
CA SER A 18 -0.25 6.42 15.77
C SER A 18 0.79 7.40 15.23
N GLU A 19 1.49 7.01 14.17
CA GLU A 19 2.49 7.88 13.54
C GLU A 19 1.86 9.15 12.99
N PHE A 20 0.74 9.03 12.28
CA PHE A 20 0.06 10.20 11.73
C PHE A 20 -0.53 11.11 12.80
N SER A 21 -0.88 10.56 13.96
CA SER A 21 -1.42 11.36 15.06
C SER A 21 -0.37 12.28 15.70
N LEU A 22 0.91 12.05 15.42
CA LEU A 22 1.99 12.92 15.94
C LEU A 22 2.05 14.26 15.23
N PHE A 23 1.42 14.40 14.08
CA PHE A 23 1.45 15.61 13.28
C PHE A 23 0.17 16.42 13.51
N GLU A 24 0.33 17.73 13.74
CA GLU A 24 -0.80 18.59 14.07
C GLU A 24 -1.53 19.09 12.84
N ASP A 25 -0.80 19.36 11.75
CA ASP A 25 -1.41 19.88 10.54
C ASP A 25 -1.18 18.99 9.34
N TRP A 26 -1.91 19.27 8.26
CA TRP A 26 -1.85 18.43 7.06
C TRP A 26 -0.56 18.63 6.29
N MET A 27 0.07 19.78 6.37
CA MET A 27 1.35 20.02 5.70
C MET A 27 2.42 19.07 6.23
N GLU A 28 2.49 18.88 7.55
CA GLU A 28 3.42 17.93 8.17
C GLU A 28 3.11 16.49 7.74
N LYS A 29 1.82 16.13 7.66
CA LYS A 29 1.40 14.82 7.20
C LYS A 29 1.81 14.58 5.75
N TYR A 30 1.67 15.58 4.91
CA TYR A 30 2.12 15.50 3.51
C TYR A 30 3.61 15.24 3.40
N GLU A 31 4.41 15.95 4.17
CA GLU A 31 5.85 15.74 4.20
C GLU A 31 6.20 14.33 4.65
N TYR A 32 5.46 13.81 5.63
CA TYR A 32 5.65 12.45 6.12
C TYR A 32 5.29 11.41 5.04
N ILE A 33 4.21 11.63 4.31
CA ILE A 33 3.83 10.75 3.20
C ILE A 33 4.94 10.70 2.15
N ILE A 34 5.52 11.84 1.80
CA ILE A 34 6.63 11.91 0.85
C ILE A 34 7.83 11.11 1.36
N GLU A 35 8.15 11.25 2.65
CA GLU A 35 9.25 10.48 3.25
C GLU A 35 9.01 8.98 3.20
N LEU A 36 7.79 8.53 3.48
CA LEU A 36 7.45 7.12 3.39
C LEU A 36 7.66 6.57 1.98
N GLY A 37 7.41 7.38 0.96
CA GLY A 37 7.64 6.97 -0.42
C GLY A 37 9.09 6.70 -0.75
N LYS A 38 10.02 7.35 -0.06
CA LYS A 38 11.45 7.14 -0.29
C LYS A 38 11.93 5.77 0.18
N SER A 39 11.19 5.13 1.07
CA SER A 39 11.52 3.82 1.64
C SER A 39 10.76 2.67 1.00
N ILE A 40 10.02 2.93 -0.07
CA ILE A 40 9.22 1.90 -0.74
C ILE A 40 10.12 0.78 -1.26
N PRO A 41 9.71 -0.50 -1.13
CA PRO A 41 10.39 -1.59 -1.82
C PRO A 41 10.27 -1.36 -3.33
N LEU A 42 11.40 -1.02 -3.96
CA LEU A 42 11.40 -0.64 -5.37
C LEU A 42 11.09 -1.82 -6.26
N ILE A 43 10.26 -1.58 -7.24
CA ILE A 43 9.98 -2.53 -8.31
C ILE A 43 11.24 -2.67 -9.19
N ASP A 44 11.57 -3.91 -9.55
CA ASP A 44 12.63 -4.16 -10.51
C ASP A 44 12.26 -3.48 -11.84
N PRO A 45 13.18 -2.75 -12.48
CA PRO A 45 12.89 -2.04 -13.74
C PRO A 45 12.25 -2.89 -14.81
N LYS A 46 12.54 -4.18 -14.86
CA LYS A 46 11.93 -5.09 -15.85
C LYS A 46 10.42 -5.21 -15.69
N PHE A 47 9.87 -4.90 -14.51
CA PHE A 47 8.44 -4.91 -14.25
C PHE A 47 7.79 -3.53 -14.37
N LYS A 48 8.55 -2.50 -14.66
CA LYS A 48 8.00 -1.15 -14.92
C LYS A 48 7.54 -1.05 -16.36
N VAL A 49 6.51 -1.79 -16.66
CA VAL A 49 5.91 -1.92 -18.00
C VAL A 49 4.43 -1.58 -17.91
N ASP A 50 3.82 -1.31 -19.06
CA ASP A 50 2.43 -0.85 -19.13
C ASP A 50 1.45 -1.85 -18.50
N ASP A 51 1.72 -3.15 -18.61
CA ASP A 51 0.86 -4.19 -18.03
C ASP A 51 0.79 -4.09 -16.50
N ASN A 52 1.79 -3.48 -15.87
CA ASN A 52 1.86 -3.32 -14.42
C ASN A 52 1.45 -1.93 -13.94
N LEU A 53 0.96 -1.08 -14.85
CA LEU A 53 0.39 0.21 -14.47
C LEU A 53 -0.97 0.01 -13.82
N ILE A 54 -1.19 0.73 -12.73
CA ILE A 54 -2.50 0.75 -12.09
C ILE A 54 -3.39 1.70 -12.87
N LYS A 55 -4.48 1.17 -13.42
CA LYS A 55 -5.46 1.96 -14.16
C LYS A 55 -6.27 2.81 -13.18
N GLY A 56 -6.65 4.01 -13.61
CA GLY A 56 -7.43 4.91 -12.76
C GLY A 56 -6.60 5.89 -11.95
N CYS A 57 -5.27 5.85 -12.09
CA CYS A 57 -4.37 6.84 -11.49
C CYS A 57 -3.98 7.87 -12.53
N GLN A 58 -3.96 9.15 -12.16
CA GLN A 58 -3.52 10.22 -13.04
C GLN A 58 -2.01 10.14 -13.27
N SER A 59 -1.25 9.90 -12.23
CA SER A 59 0.19 9.64 -12.30
C SER A 59 0.44 8.19 -12.66
N LYS A 60 1.61 7.89 -13.21
CA LYS A 60 1.99 6.50 -13.45
C LYS A 60 2.34 5.83 -12.13
N VAL A 61 1.71 4.71 -11.86
CA VAL A 61 1.99 3.86 -10.70
C VAL A 61 2.13 2.44 -11.21
N TRP A 62 3.31 1.87 -11.01
CA TRP A 62 3.56 0.46 -11.33
C TRP A 62 3.52 -0.36 -10.05
N ILE A 63 2.94 -1.55 -10.12
CA ILE A 63 2.96 -2.50 -9.01
C ILE A 63 3.24 -3.89 -9.54
N HIS A 64 4.08 -4.61 -8.78
CA HIS A 64 4.40 -6.01 -9.02
C HIS A 64 4.24 -6.78 -7.71
N ALA A 65 3.73 -7.99 -7.79
CA ALA A 65 3.54 -8.82 -6.60
C ALA A 65 4.16 -10.19 -6.83
N GLU A 66 4.74 -10.73 -5.76
CA GLU A 66 5.33 -12.07 -5.76
C GLU A 66 4.83 -12.85 -4.55
N LEU A 67 4.65 -14.14 -4.72
CA LEU A 67 4.29 -15.04 -3.62
C LEU A 67 5.56 -15.74 -3.14
N LYS A 68 5.88 -15.58 -1.84
CA LYS A 68 7.03 -16.23 -1.21
C LYS A 68 6.60 -16.76 0.15
N ASN A 69 6.81 -18.06 0.38
CA ASN A 69 6.44 -18.69 1.65
C ASN A 69 4.98 -18.44 2.03
N ASN A 70 4.09 -18.51 1.04
CA ASN A 70 2.64 -18.29 1.19
C ASN A 70 2.25 -16.86 1.54
N ASN A 71 3.18 -15.92 1.50
CA ASN A 71 2.90 -14.50 1.71
C ASN A 71 3.10 -13.71 0.43
N VAL A 72 2.29 -12.69 0.24
CA VAL A 72 2.37 -11.80 -0.93
C VAL A 72 3.30 -10.64 -0.60
N PHE A 73 4.27 -10.40 -1.47
CA PHE A 73 5.18 -9.26 -1.36
C PHE A 73 4.91 -8.31 -2.53
N PHE A 74 4.76 -7.04 -2.22
CA PHE A 74 4.47 -6.01 -3.20
C PHE A 74 5.67 -5.10 -3.41
N TYR A 75 5.88 -4.70 -4.66
CA TYR A 75 6.92 -3.76 -5.09
C TYR A 75 6.27 -2.74 -5.99
N ALA A 76 6.65 -1.49 -5.86
CA ALA A 76 6.00 -0.45 -6.64
C ALA A 76 6.92 0.73 -6.93
N ASP A 77 6.51 1.59 -7.82
CA ASP A 77 7.10 2.89 -8.05
C ASP A 77 6.05 3.83 -8.65
N SER A 78 6.33 5.11 -8.64
CA SER A 78 5.49 6.12 -9.26
C SER A 78 6.35 7.27 -9.75
N ASP A 79 5.86 7.96 -10.78
CA ASP A 79 6.51 9.18 -11.29
C ASP A 79 6.11 10.44 -10.51
N ALA A 80 5.24 10.32 -9.51
CA ALA A 80 4.81 11.44 -8.66
C ALA A 80 5.11 11.14 -7.19
N ILE A 81 5.75 12.08 -6.51
CA ILE A 81 6.27 11.85 -5.14
C ILE A 81 5.18 11.60 -4.10
N ILE A 82 4.05 12.30 -4.20
CA ILE A 82 2.96 12.10 -3.24
C ILE A 82 2.26 10.76 -3.49
N THR A 83 2.06 10.40 -4.74
CA THR A 83 1.46 9.12 -5.14
C THR A 83 2.35 7.96 -4.71
N LYS A 84 3.67 8.13 -4.85
CA LYS A 84 4.64 7.14 -4.38
C LYS A 84 4.53 6.92 -2.87
N GLY A 85 4.32 7.99 -2.10
CA GLY A 85 4.09 7.90 -0.66
C GLY A 85 2.80 7.19 -0.31
N ILE A 86 1.74 7.42 -1.08
CA ILE A 86 0.45 6.76 -0.86
C ILE A 86 0.56 5.26 -1.09
N ILE A 87 1.17 4.85 -2.20
CA ILE A 87 1.35 3.40 -2.45
C ILE A 87 2.28 2.78 -1.41
N ALA A 88 3.26 3.53 -0.90
CA ALA A 88 4.15 3.04 0.15
C ALA A 88 3.38 2.72 1.43
N ILE A 89 2.41 3.52 1.81
CA ILE A 89 1.55 3.25 2.98
C ILE A 89 0.81 1.93 2.79
N LEU A 90 0.23 1.73 1.61
CA LEU A 90 -0.53 0.51 1.31
C LEU A 90 0.37 -0.73 1.31
N ILE A 91 1.55 -0.62 0.73
CA ILE A 91 2.52 -1.72 0.71
C ILE A 91 2.96 -2.07 2.14
N ARG A 92 3.19 -1.07 2.98
CA ARG A 92 3.56 -1.30 4.37
C ARG A 92 2.52 -2.14 5.10
N VAL A 93 1.24 -1.91 4.82
CA VAL A 93 0.14 -2.65 5.46
C VAL A 93 0.01 -4.05 4.88
N PHE A 94 0.02 -4.17 3.56
CA PHE A 94 -0.42 -5.39 2.87
C PHE A 94 0.72 -6.31 2.41
N SER A 95 1.96 -5.82 2.32
CA SER A 95 3.07 -6.67 1.91
C SER A 95 3.48 -7.63 3.03
N ASN A 96 4.00 -8.79 2.65
CA ASN A 96 4.39 -9.85 3.58
C ASN A 96 3.21 -10.36 4.42
N GLN A 97 2.05 -10.50 3.79
CA GLN A 97 0.83 -11.00 4.44
C GLN A 97 0.26 -12.14 3.61
N GLU A 98 -0.46 -13.04 4.30
CA GLU A 98 -1.18 -14.10 3.58
C GLU A 98 -2.29 -13.51 2.72
N PRO A 99 -2.54 -14.07 1.53
CA PRO A 99 -3.60 -13.56 0.66
C PRO A 99 -4.96 -13.44 1.33
N LYS A 100 -5.33 -14.43 2.14
CA LYS A 100 -6.60 -14.41 2.87
C LYS A 100 -6.72 -13.18 3.77
N ASN A 101 -5.65 -12.85 4.49
CA ASN A 101 -5.65 -11.72 5.40
C ASN A 101 -5.75 -10.39 4.66
N ILE A 102 -5.14 -10.30 3.48
CA ILE A 102 -5.26 -9.11 2.64
C ILE A 102 -6.71 -8.94 2.19
N LEU A 103 -7.33 -10.03 1.73
CA LEU A 103 -8.71 -9.99 1.21
C LEU A 103 -9.73 -9.64 2.29
N GLU A 104 -9.53 -10.12 3.52
CA GLU A 104 -10.47 -9.89 4.62
C GLU A 104 -10.27 -8.53 5.30
N SER A 105 -9.18 -7.84 5.03
CA SER A 105 -8.86 -6.57 5.67
C SER A 105 -9.69 -5.43 5.10
N ASP A 106 -10.21 -4.57 5.98
CA ASP A 106 -10.83 -3.33 5.55
C ASP A 106 -9.80 -2.21 5.41
N THR A 107 -10.24 -1.05 4.93
CA THR A 107 -9.39 0.11 4.71
C THR A 107 -9.79 1.32 5.56
N LYS A 108 -10.42 1.09 6.67
CA LYS A 108 -10.89 2.17 7.57
C LYS A 108 -9.74 3.01 8.12
N PHE A 109 -8.54 2.42 8.23
CA PHE A 109 -7.38 3.17 8.71
C PHE A 109 -7.07 4.39 7.84
N ILE A 110 -7.38 4.31 6.55
CA ILE A 110 -7.16 5.42 5.61
C ILE A 110 -8.02 6.62 6.01
N ASP A 111 -9.27 6.37 6.37
CA ASP A 111 -10.15 7.43 6.83
C ASP A 111 -9.69 7.98 8.19
N ARG A 112 -9.19 7.11 9.06
CA ARG A 112 -8.72 7.51 10.38
C ARG A 112 -7.48 8.39 10.33
N ILE A 113 -6.64 8.24 9.33
CA ILE A 113 -5.49 9.15 9.15
C ILE A 113 -5.88 10.40 8.35
N GLY A 114 -7.11 10.48 7.87
CA GLY A 114 -7.62 11.65 7.17
C GLY A 114 -7.15 11.77 5.73
N LEU A 115 -6.66 10.69 5.15
CA LEU A 115 -6.02 10.74 3.84
C LEU A 115 -6.97 11.16 2.73
N LYS A 116 -8.15 10.53 2.64
CA LYS A 116 -9.10 10.80 1.55
C LYS A 116 -9.60 12.24 1.55
N GLU A 117 -9.82 12.82 2.74
CA GLU A 117 -10.36 14.16 2.87
C GLU A 117 -9.41 15.23 2.32
N HIS A 118 -8.12 14.94 2.28
CA HIS A 118 -7.08 15.87 1.90
C HIS A 118 -6.49 15.59 0.52
N LEU A 119 -6.99 14.57 -0.18
CA LEU A 119 -6.59 14.29 -1.56
C LEU A 119 -7.56 14.95 -2.53
N SER A 120 -7.04 15.35 -3.69
CA SER A 120 -7.90 15.74 -4.80
C SER A 120 -8.79 14.55 -5.19
N PRO A 121 -9.96 14.78 -5.81
CA PRO A 121 -10.81 13.67 -6.27
C PRO A 121 -10.05 12.67 -7.15
N THR A 122 -9.17 13.14 -8.01
CA THR A 122 -8.38 12.28 -8.87
C THR A 122 -7.44 11.37 -8.08
N ARG A 123 -6.75 11.94 -7.07
CA ARG A 123 -5.87 11.14 -6.21
C ARG A 123 -6.65 10.17 -5.32
N ALA A 124 -7.82 10.59 -4.84
CA ALA A 124 -8.68 9.69 -4.05
C ALA A 124 -9.14 8.51 -4.91
N ASN A 125 -9.48 8.74 -6.17
CA ASN A 125 -9.83 7.66 -7.09
C ASN A 125 -8.63 6.74 -7.35
N GLY A 126 -7.43 7.30 -7.48
CA GLY A 126 -6.20 6.53 -7.62
C GLY A 126 -5.95 5.62 -6.43
N LEU A 127 -6.17 6.12 -5.22
CA LEU A 127 -6.05 5.33 -4.00
C LEU A 127 -6.99 4.13 -4.01
N VAL A 128 -8.25 4.33 -4.40
CA VAL A 128 -9.22 3.24 -4.53
C VAL A 128 -8.73 2.20 -5.54
N SER A 129 -8.19 2.65 -6.67
CA SER A 129 -7.65 1.77 -7.71
C SER A 129 -6.43 0.97 -7.21
N MET A 130 -5.56 1.58 -6.41
CA MET A 130 -4.43 0.89 -5.80
C MET A 130 -4.89 -0.24 -4.86
N ILE A 131 -5.85 0.04 -4.00
CA ILE A 131 -6.41 -0.95 -3.07
C ILE A 131 -7.02 -2.12 -3.85
N LYS A 132 -7.79 -1.80 -4.88
CA LYS A 132 -8.42 -2.80 -5.72
C LYS A 132 -7.38 -3.71 -6.37
N GLN A 133 -6.30 -3.14 -6.90
CA GLN A 133 -5.25 -3.91 -7.55
C GLN A 133 -4.53 -4.83 -6.57
N ILE A 134 -4.25 -4.34 -5.36
CA ILE A 134 -3.65 -5.16 -4.30
C ILE A 134 -4.53 -6.37 -3.99
N LYS A 135 -5.84 -6.16 -3.87
CA LYS A 135 -6.78 -7.24 -3.58
C LYS A 135 -6.93 -8.21 -4.75
N ILE A 136 -6.83 -7.74 -5.99
CA ILE A 136 -6.85 -8.61 -7.17
C ILE A 136 -5.64 -9.55 -7.14
N TYR A 137 -4.44 -9.03 -6.84
CA TYR A 137 -3.26 -9.88 -6.70
C TYR A 137 -3.44 -10.91 -5.58
N ALA A 138 -3.96 -10.48 -4.44
CA ALA A 138 -4.19 -11.40 -3.32
C ALA A 138 -5.15 -12.53 -3.69
N LEU A 139 -6.22 -12.21 -4.42
CA LEU A 139 -7.17 -13.21 -4.88
C LEU A 139 -6.53 -14.22 -5.84
N ALA A 140 -5.72 -13.74 -6.77
CA ALA A 140 -5.02 -14.59 -7.71
C ALA A 140 -4.06 -15.56 -6.99
N PHE A 141 -3.31 -15.05 -6.02
CA PHE A 141 -2.37 -15.89 -5.26
C PHE A 141 -3.09 -16.84 -4.31
N LYS A 142 -4.22 -16.44 -3.74
CA LYS A 142 -5.02 -17.32 -2.89
C LYS A 142 -5.44 -18.57 -3.65
N ASN A 143 -5.83 -18.41 -4.90
CA ASN A 143 -6.23 -19.55 -5.74
C ASN A 143 -5.07 -20.48 -6.06
N LYS A 144 -3.84 -20.01 -6.02
CA LYS A 144 -2.64 -20.81 -6.28
C LYS A 144 -2.18 -21.62 -5.07
N ILE A 145 -2.50 -21.17 -3.86
CA ILE A 145 -2.05 -21.83 -2.61
C ILE A 145 -2.83 -23.12 -2.35
N ASN A 146 -4.05 -23.22 -2.81
CA ASN A 146 -4.90 -24.40 -2.56
C ASN A 146 -4.48 -25.61 -3.37
#